data_e46a16f4dbc01565cb1d7ca0d6a204d6
#
_entry.id   e46a16f4dbc01565cb1d7ca0d6a204d6
#
_cell.length_a   1.000
_cell.length_b   1.000
_cell.length_c   1.000
_cell.angle_alpha   90.00
_cell.angle_beta   90.00
_cell.angle_gamma   90.00
#
_symmetry.space_group_name_H-M   'P 1'
#
loop_
_entity.id
_entity.type
_entity.pdbx_description
1 polymer ?
#
loop_
_entity_poly.entity_id
_entity_poly.type
_entity_poly.pdbx_seq_one_letter_code
_entity_poly.pdbx_strand_id
1 'polypeptide(L)'
;MQATAEVTGGSVDNLNLIASGKPYVGFSMVDAALDAQNGAGKFSGRKVPMKTLLVLYPNRMHVVSTTSTGIKSMKDLKGKRVGTGSPGSATEVMALRLIEAAGLDPNKDMTRERLSVAESVNALKDKKIEAFFWVGGLPTAGVTDLASTPGVTIQMIDHADAVPAMNKKHGNLYYADVIPKSIYAGMAADNKIASVANVLLVNANMPDDQAYKIVKAVFEHQKELIAVHKEYASVTIAAQKQSSTPIAFHPGAVKYIREKGGKIE
;
A
#
# COMPACT_ATOMS: atom_id res chain seq x y z
N MET A 1 6.57 12.82 -24.53
CA MET A 1 6.33 11.41 -24.11
C MET A 1 4.83 11.28 -23.88
N GLN A 2 4.22 10.23 -24.40
CA GLN A 2 2.81 9.92 -24.15
C GLN A 2 2.75 8.78 -23.15
N ALA A 3 1.78 8.81 -22.23
CA ALA A 3 1.53 7.75 -21.26
C ALA A 3 0.02 7.50 -21.18
N THR A 4 -0.35 6.24 -21.01
CA THR A 4 -1.73 5.79 -20.80
C THR A 4 -1.84 5.15 -19.43
N ALA A 5 -2.87 5.51 -18.66
CA ALA A 5 -3.14 4.89 -17.38
C ALA A 5 -3.89 3.57 -17.59
N GLU A 6 -3.43 2.51 -16.93
CA GLU A 6 -4.09 1.21 -16.90
C GLU A 6 -4.55 0.90 -15.46
N VAL A 7 -5.76 0.38 -15.32
CA VAL A 7 -6.30 -0.10 -14.04
C VAL A 7 -5.90 -1.56 -13.88
N THR A 8 -5.33 -1.91 -12.72
CA THR A 8 -4.87 -3.26 -12.37
C THR A 8 -5.42 -3.67 -11.02
N GLY A 9 -5.19 -4.92 -10.60
CA GLY A 9 -5.51 -5.38 -9.25
C GLY A 9 -4.61 -4.77 -8.16
N GLY A 10 -3.47 -4.17 -8.54
CA GLY A 10 -2.55 -3.49 -7.63
C GLY A 10 -1.09 -3.89 -7.83
N SER A 11 -0.30 -3.83 -6.74
CA SER A 11 1.17 -3.95 -6.79
C SER A 11 1.68 -5.23 -7.47
N VAL A 12 1.07 -6.39 -7.20
CA VAL A 12 1.52 -7.67 -7.79
C VAL A 12 1.32 -7.68 -9.30
N ASP A 13 0.18 -7.16 -9.77
CA ASP A 13 -0.10 -7.06 -11.21
C ASP A 13 0.83 -6.04 -11.87
N ASN A 14 1.06 -4.89 -11.25
CA ASN A 14 2.00 -3.87 -11.74
C ASN A 14 3.41 -4.43 -11.87
N LEU A 15 3.86 -5.20 -10.89
CA LEU A 15 5.17 -5.85 -10.92
C LEU A 15 5.27 -6.93 -12.02
N ASN A 16 4.17 -7.63 -12.32
CA ASN A 16 4.10 -8.55 -13.44
C ASN A 16 4.21 -7.81 -14.79
N LEU A 17 3.58 -6.64 -14.92
CA LEU A 17 3.74 -5.78 -16.10
C LEU A 17 5.17 -5.29 -16.25
N ILE A 18 5.80 -4.80 -15.17
CA ILE A 18 7.22 -4.40 -15.15
C ILE A 18 8.13 -5.58 -15.56
N ALA A 19 7.83 -6.79 -15.09
CA ALA A 19 8.61 -8.00 -15.44
C ALA A 19 8.63 -8.32 -16.93
N SER A 20 7.64 -7.82 -17.69
CA SER A 20 7.60 -8.03 -19.16
C SER A 20 8.72 -7.33 -19.92
N GLY A 21 9.45 -6.40 -19.28
CA GLY A 21 10.50 -5.59 -19.90
C GLY A 21 9.99 -4.45 -20.80
N LYS A 22 8.67 -4.31 -20.96
CA LYS A 22 8.06 -3.16 -21.65
C LYS A 22 8.17 -1.90 -20.79
N PRO A 23 8.00 -0.69 -21.36
CA PRO A 23 8.17 0.58 -20.64
C PRO A 23 6.99 0.90 -19.72
N TYR A 24 6.66 -0.01 -18.81
CA TYR A 24 5.66 0.22 -17.77
C TYR A 24 6.26 0.99 -16.59
N VAL A 25 5.44 1.89 -16.04
CA VAL A 25 5.67 2.56 -14.76
C VAL A 25 4.59 2.10 -13.81
N GLY A 26 4.95 1.52 -12.68
CA GLY A 26 3.98 0.92 -11.77
C GLY A 26 4.13 1.40 -10.33
N PHE A 27 3.00 1.65 -9.68
CA PHE A 27 2.94 1.81 -8.22
C PHE A 27 3.13 0.46 -7.55
N SER A 28 3.90 0.42 -6.46
CA SER A 28 4.03 -0.78 -5.64
C SER A 28 4.29 -0.44 -4.19
N MET A 29 3.81 -1.28 -3.29
CA MET A 29 4.31 -1.33 -1.93
C MET A 29 5.70 -2.00 -1.94
N VAL A 30 6.61 -1.53 -1.07
CA VAL A 30 8.00 -2.03 -1.05
C VAL A 30 8.12 -3.48 -0.62
N ASP A 31 7.18 -4.01 0.15
CA ASP A 31 7.16 -5.41 0.57
C ASP A 31 6.88 -6.36 -0.61
N ALA A 32 5.89 -6.03 -1.46
CA ALA A 32 5.64 -6.77 -2.69
C ALA A 32 6.79 -6.61 -3.70
N ALA A 33 7.38 -5.42 -3.77
CA ALA A 33 8.54 -5.15 -4.61
C ALA A 33 9.76 -5.98 -4.19
N LEU A 34 10.03 -6.10 -2.89
CA LEU A 34 11.12 -6.92 -2.37
C LEU A 34 10.89 -8.41 -2.66
N ASP A 35 9.66 -8.90 -2.46
CA ASP A 35 9.29 -10.27 -2.84
C ASP A 35 9.58 -10.52 -4.33
N ALA A 36 9.17 -9.60 -5.21
CA ALA A 36 9.38 -9.73 -6.65
C ALA A 36 10.88 -9.68 -7.02
N GLN A 37 11.66 -8.79 -6.40
CA GLN A 37 13.10 -8.71 -6.62
C GLN A 37 13.81 -10.00 -6.23
N ASN A 38 13.37 -10.62 -5.14
CA ASN A 38 13.97 -11.85 -4.61
C ASN A 38 13.40 -13.12 -5.24
N GLY A 39 12.33 -13.04 -6.03
CA GLY A 39 11.61 -14.20 -6.54
C GLY A 39 10.90 -14.99 -5.44
N ALA A 40 10.33 -14.30 -4.46
CA ALA A 40 9.63 -14.86 -3.31
C ALA A 40 8.11 -14.64 -3.38
N GLY A 41 7.36 -15.22 -2.46
CA GLY A 41 5.92 -15.04 -2.35
C GLY A 41 5.17 -15.32 -3.65
N LYS A 42 4.42 -14.35 -4.14
CA LYS A 42 3.68 -14.43 -5.41
C LYS A 42 4.59 -14.53 -6.66
N PHE A 43 5.89 -14.29 -6.50
CA PHE A 43 6.90 -14.34 -7.57
C PHE A 43 7.85 -15.53 -7.44
N SER A 44 7.48 -16.56 -6.70
CA SER A 44 8.33 -17.73 -6.43
C SER A 44 8.99 -18.26 -7.70
N GLY A 45 10.34 -18.33 -7.68
CA GLY A 45 11.18 -18.78 -8.78
C GLY A 45 11.41 -17.74 -9.90
N ARG A 46 10.80 -16.55 -9.84
CA ARG A 46 10.94 -15.51 -10.88
C ARG A 46 11.30 -14.14 -10.28
N LYS A 47 12.58 -13.77 -10.40
CA LYS A 47 13.05 -12.43 -10.02
C LYS A 47 12.62 -11.38 -11.05
N VAL A 48 12.14 -10.23 -10.58
CA VAL A 48 11.78 -9.10 -11.43
C VAL A 48 12.90 -8.06 -11.36
N PRO A 49 13.60 -7.76 -12.48
CA PRO A 49 14.60 -6.70 -12.52
C PRO A 49 13.90 -5.34 -12.52
N MET A 50 14.05 -4.59 -11.43
CA MET A 50 13.37 -3.29 -11.28
C MET A 50 14.25 -2.24 -10.61
N LYS A 51 13.87 -0.98 -10.75
CA LYS A 51 14.49 0.18 -10.12
C LYS A 51 13.42 1.14 -9.62
N THR A 52 13.73 1.85 -8.52
CA THR A 52 12.88 2.90 -7.96
C THR A 52 13.06 4.20 -8.75
N LEU A 53 11.95 4.77 -9.22
CA LEU A 53 11.92 6.15 -9.69
C LEU A 53 11.73 7.11 -8.53
N LEU A 54 10.74 6.85 -7.68
CA LEU A 54 10.36 7.70 -6.56
C LEU A 54 9.89 6.87 -5.37
N VAL A 55 10.20 7.34 -4.17
CA VAL A 55 9.47 7.02 -2.95
C VAL A 55 8.31 7.99 -2.85
N LEU A 56 7.11 7.45 -2.66
CA LEU A 56 5.88 8.21 -2.59
C LEU A 56 5.44 8.40 -1.13
N TYR A 57 4.15 8.61 -0.90
CA TYR A 57 3.56 8.73 0.42
C TYR A 57 3.40 7.36 1.11
N PRO A 58 3.26 7.33 2.45
CA PRO A 58 3.01 6.09 3.19
C PRO A 58 1.74 5.39 2.74
N ASN A 59 1.82 4.08 2.59
CA ASN A 59 0.65 3.22 2.47
C ASN A 59 0.27 2.72 3.87
N ARG A 60 -0.89 3.15 4.36
CA ARG A 60 -1.40 2.84 5.71
C ARG A 60 -2.38 1.69 5.66
N MET A 61 -2.13 0.67 6.48
CA MET A 61 -3.07 -0.45 6.62
C MET A 61 -4.30 0.01 7.42
N HIS A 62 -5.46 -0.17 6.84
CA HIS A 62 -6.75 -0.03 7.50
C HIS A 62 -7.30 -1.42 7.79
N VAL A 63 -7.67 -1.70 9.01
CA VAL A 63 -8.48 -2.87 9.38
C VAL A 63 -9.82 -2.31 9.84
N VAL A 64 -10.80 -2.36 8.96
CA VAL A 64 -12.08 -1.68 9.12
C VAL A 64 -13.18 -2.68 9.44
N SER A 65 -13.96 -2.34 10.44
CA SER A 65 -15.19 -3.03 10.82
C SER A 65 -16.26 -1.98 11.18
N THR A 66 -17.36 -2.41 11.78
CA THR A 66 -18.38 -1.54 12.38
C THR A 66 -18.62 -1.94 13.82
N THR A 67 -19.11 -1.00 14.64
CA THR A 67 -19.41 -1.28 16.05
C THR A 67 -20.43 -2.41 16.22
N SER A 68 -21.32 -2.62 15.24
CA SER A 68 -22.35 -3.68 15.26
C SER A 68 -21.78 -5.10 15.15
N THR A 69 -20.53 -5.29 14.66
CA THR A 69 -19.91 -6.62 14.54
C THR A 69 -19.30 -7.12 15.84
N GLY A 70 -19.05 -6.22 16.80
CA GLY A 70 -18.40 -6.53 18.07
C GLY A 70 -16.86 -6.73 17.96
N ILE A 71 -16.27 -6.58 16.77
CA ILE A 71 -14.80 -6.73 16.56
C ILE A 71 -14.09 -5.51 17.14
N LYS A 72 -13.15 -5.73 18.06
CA LYS A 72 -12.36 -4.69 18.74
C LYS A 72 -10.85 -4.90 18.62
N SER A 73 -10.43 -6.10 18.23
CA SER A 73 -9.01 -6.47 18.11
C SER A 73 -8.80 -7.39 16.91
N MET A 74 -7.54 -7.57 16.50
CA MET A 74 -7.19 -8.52 15.46
C MET A 74 -7.62 -9.97 15.80
N LYS A 75 -7.61 -10.34 17.09
CA LYS A 75 -8.02 -11.69 17.52
C LYS A 75 -9.50 -11.98 17.32
N ASP A 76 -10.34 -10.94 17.32
CA ASP A 76 -11.80 -11.07 17.11
C ASP A 76 -12.15 -11.38 15.64
N LEU A 77 -11.18 -11.34 14.74
CA LEU A 77 -11.35 -11.78 13.34
C LEU A 77 -11.51 -13.30 13.21
N LYS A 78 -11.19 -14.07 14.27
CA LYS A 78 -11.37 -15.53 14.25
C LYS A 78 -12.84 -15.90 14.06
N GLY A 79 -13.09 -16.77 13.09
CA GLY A 79 -14.44 -17.23 12.72
C GLY A 79 -15.24 -16.22 11.89
N LYS A 80 -14.65 -15.08 11.49
CA LYS A 80 -15.35 -14.04 10.71
C LYS A 80 -15.11 -14.18 9.21
N ARG A 81 -15.99 -13.55 8.42
CA ARG A 81 -15.80 -13.35 6.98
C ARG A 81 -15.09 -12.01 6.81
N VAL A 82 -13.92 -12.04 6.18
CA VAL A 82 -13.01 -10.89 6.16
C VAL A 82 -12.53 -10.61 4.74
N GLY A 83 -12.75 -9.37 4.26
CA GLY A 83 -12.16 -8.89 3.02
C GLY A 83 -10.65 -8.69 3.17
N THR A 84 -9.84 -9.43 2.41
CA THR A 84 -8.37 -9.37 2.54
C THR A 84 -7.67 -8.63 1.40
N GLY A 85 -8.40 -7.94 0.55
CA GLY A 85 -7.89 -7.23 -0.61
C GLY A 85 -8.09 -7.97 -1.93
N SER A 86 -8.05 -7.25 -3.03
CA SER A 86 -8.22 -7.80 -4.38
C SER A 86 -7.17 -8.86 -4.72
N PRO A 87 -7.50 -9.83 -5.59
CA PRO A 87 -6.48 -10.62 -6.27
C PRO A 87 -5.44 -9.71 -6.94
N GLY A 88 -4.16 -10.06 -6.86
CA GLY A 88 -3.09 -9.25 -7.48
C GLY A 88 -2.70 -7.96 -6.74
N SER A 89 -3.29 -7.69 -5.57
CA SER A 89 -2.97 -6.53 -4.74
C SER A 89 -1.88 -6.83 -3.69
N ALA A 90 -1.12 -5.81 -3.31
CA ALA A 90 -0.28 -5.90 -2.12
C ALA A 90 -1.08 -5.73 -0.81
N THR A 91 -2.31 -5.22 -0.88
CA THR A 91 -3.24 -5.26 0.26
C THR A 91 -3.41 -6.70 0.75
N GLU A 92 -3.66 -7.66 -0.15
CA GLU A 92 -3.75 -9.08 0.21
C GLU A 92 -2.45 -9.58 0.84
N VAL A 93 -1.29 -9.24 0.25
CA VAL A 93 0.02 -9.66 0.78
C VAL A 93 0.23 -9.16 2.21
N MET A 94 0.04 -7.87 2.45
CA MET A 94 0.23 -7.27 3.77
C MET A 94 -0.82 -7.73 4.78
N ALA A 95 -2.09 -7.90 4.36
CA ALA A 95 -3.16 -8.42 5.22
C ALA A 95 -2.82 -9.81 5.76
N LEU A 96 -2.37 -10.73 4.90
CA LEU A 96 -1.99 -12.09 5.34
C LEU A 96 -0.83 -12.06 6.33
N ARG A 97 0.19 -11.23 6.08
CA ARG A 97 1.33 -11.05 6.98
C ARG A 97 0.92 -10.49 8.35
N LEU A 98 -0.01 -9.54 8.35
CA LEU A 98 -0.53 -8.93 9.57
C LEU A 98 -1.40 -9.92 10.36
N ILE A 99 -2.27 -10.68 9.70
CA ILE A 99 -3.09 -11.74 10.32
C ILE A 99 -2.19 -12.78 11.01
N GLU A 100 -1.15 -13.26 10.31
CA GLU A 100 -0.17 -14.21 10.87
C GLU A 100 0.60 -13.60 12.05
N ALA A 101 1.01 -12.32 11.95
CA ALA A 101 1.72 -11.62 13.03
C ALA A 101 0.83 -11.42 14.27
N ALA A 102 -0.49 -11.34 14.10
CA ALA A 102 -1.47 -11.32 15.18
C ALA A 102 -1.78 -12.70 15.79
N GLY A 103 -1.10 -13.76 15.29
CA GLY A 103 -1.23 -15.13 15.81
C GLY A 103 -2.42 -15.91 15.24
N LEU A 104 -2.96 -15.49 14.11
CA LEU A 104 -4.06 -16.17 13.41
C LEU A 104 -3.55 -16.86 12.13
N ASP A 105 -4.18 -17.96 11.75
CA ASP A 105 -3.99 -18.60 10.44
C ASP A 105 -5.04 -18.07 9.46
N PRO A 106 -4.62 -17.29 8.43
CA PRO A 106 -5.58 -16.71 7.50
C PRO A 106 -6.39 -17.74 6.69
N ASN A 107 -5.95 -18.98 6.64
CA ASN A 107 -6.63 -20.03 5.87
C ASN A 107 -7.55 -20.91 6.72
N LYS A 108 -7.41 -20.87 8.06
CA LYS A 108 -8.17 -21.73 8.98
C LYS A 108 -9.04 -20.95 9.95
N ASP A 109 -8.56 -19.78 10.37
CA ASP A 109 -9.21 -19.04 11.46
C ASP A 109 -10.27 -18.06 10.96
N MET A 110 -10.45 -17.91 9.64
CA MET A 110 -11.46 -17.01 9.06
C MET A 110 -11.87 -17.43 7.66
N THR A 111 -13.02 -16.92 7.20
CA THR A 111 -13.41 -17.00 5.79
C THR A 111 -12.92 -15.75 5.07
N ARG A 112 -11.99 -15.94 4.13
CA ARG A 112 -11.42 -14.82 3.39
C ARG A 112 -12.20 -14.53 2.11
N GLU A 113 -12.53 -13.26 1.93
CA GLU A 113 -13.08 -12.71 0.70
C GLU A 113 -12.01 -11.83 0.01
N ARG A 114 -11.82 -12.04 -1.29
CA ARG A 114 -10.80 -11.32 -2.07
C ARG A 114 -11.47 -10.20 -2.85
N LEU A 115 -11.72 -9.09 -2.16
CA LEU A 115 -12.52 -7.97 -2.62
C LEU A 115 -11.65 -6.69 -2.71
N SER A 116 -11.96 -5.83 -3.68
CA SER A 116 -11.46 -4.45 -3.70
C SER A 116 -12.02 -3.65 -2.52
N VAL A 117 -11.47 -2.46 -2.27
CA VAL A 117 -12.00 -1.59 -1.20
C VAL A 117 -13.47 -1.24 -1.43
N ALA A 118 -13.87 -0.95 -2.66
CA ALA A 118 -15.26 -0.61 -2.98
C ALA A 118 -16.21 -1.79 -2.75
N GLU A 119 -15.83 -2.99 -3.22
CA GLU A 119 -16.59 -4.22 -2.98
C GLU A 119 -16.65 -4.57 -1.49
N SER A 120 -15.54 -4.39 -0.76
CA SER A 120 -15.48 -4.63 0.69
C SER A 120 -16.40 -3.70 1.47
N VAL A 121 -16.45 -2.41 1.10
CA VAL A 121 -17.36 -1.43 1.69
C VAL A 121 -18.82 -1.86 1.48
N ASN A 122 -19.19 -2.23 0.25
CA ASN A 122 -20.53 -2.71 -0.05
C ASN A 122 -20.85 -4.00 0.70
N ALA A 123 -19.93 -4.96 0.70
CA ALA A 123 -20.11 -6.23 1.39
C ALA A 123 -20.27 -6.06 2.93
N LEU A 124 -19.56 -5.08 3.51
CA LEU A 124 -19.69 -4.75 4.94
C LEU A 124 -21.04 -4.09 5.24
N LYS A 125 -21.50 -3.15 4.39
CA LYS A 125 -22.84 -2.55 4.48
C LYS A 125 -23.95 -3.60 4.38
N ASP A 126 -23.79 -4.56 3.46
CA ASP A 126 -24.70 -5.68 3.24
C ASP A 126 -24.57 -6.80 4.30
N LYS A 127 -23.71 -6.67 5.29
CA LYS A 127 -23.40 -7.69 6.31
C LYS A 127 -22.94 -9.03 5.72
N LYS A 128 -22.34 -9.01 4.53
CA LYS A 128 -21.74 -10.18 3.88
C LYS A 128 -20.35 -10.51 4.41
N ILE A 129 -19.65 -9.48 4.94
CA ILE A 129 -18.40 -9.60 5.68
C ILE A 129 -18.51 -8.81 7.00
N GLU A 130 -17.66 -9.13 7.96
CA GLU A 130 -17.62 -8.45 9.27
C GLU A 130 -16.46 -7.45 9.40
N ALA A 131 -15.41 -7.59 8.58
CA ALA A 131 -14.28 -6.66 8.53
C ALA A 131 -13.61 -6.72 7.17
N PHE A 132 -12.79 -5.72 6.85
CA PHE A 132 -11.91 -5.77 5.70
C PHE A 132 -10.57 -5.06 5.94
N PHE A 133 -9.57 -5.50 5.17
CA PHE A 133 -8.25 -4.89 5.07
C PHE A 133 -8.18 -4.02 3.82
N TRP A 134 -7.54 -2.87 3.97
CA TRP A 134 -7.20 -1.98 2.88
C TRP A 134 -5.89 -1.26 3.15
N VAL A 135 -5.06 -1.10 2.14
CA VAL A 135 -3.82 -0.31 2.24
C VAL A 135 -3.86 0.83 1.26
N GLY A 136 -3.65 2.04 1.76
CA GLY A 136 -3.65 3.24 0.92
C GLY A 136 -3.32 4.53 1.65
N GLY A 137 -3.38 5.63 0.91
CA GLY A 137 -3.25 6.99 1.44
C GLY A 137 -4.52 7.49 2.14
N LEU A 138 -4.43 8.62 2.80
CA LEU A 138 -5.49 9.24 3.57
C LEU A 138 -6.04 10.51 2.90
N PRO A 139 -7.38 10.74 2.95
CA PRO A 139 -8.42 9.75 3.24
C PRO A 139 -8.66 8.81 2.06
N THR A 140 -9.11 7.59 2.32
CA THR A 140 -9.59 6.67 1.27
C THR A 140 -11.08 6.89 1.02
N ALA A 141 -11.45 7.17 -0.21
CA ALA A 141 -12.84 7.53 -0.57
C ALA A 141 -13.87 6.47 -0.15
N GLY A 142 -13.59 5.17 -0.35
CA GLY A 142 -14.48 4.09 0.07
C GLY A 142 -14.68 4.02 1.59
N VAL A 143 -13.62 4.25 2.37
CA VAL A 143 -13.73 4.28 3.85
C VAL A 143 -14.49 5.52 4.31
N THR A 144 -14.30 6.66 3.64
CA THR A 144 -15.08 7.89 3.89
C THR A 144 -16.56 7.67 3.61
N ASP A 145 -16.90 7.00 2.50
CA ASP A 145 -18.28 6.65 2.14
C ASP A 145 -18.93 5.74 3.21
N LEU A 146 -18.21 4.71 3.65
CA LEU A 146 -18.69 3.86 4.75
C LEU A 146 -18.94 4.66 6.03
N ALA A 147 -17.97 5.48 6.42
CA ALA A 147 -18.03 6.30 7.64
C ALA A 147 -19.17 7.34 7.62
N SER A 148 -19.60 7.76 6.42
CA SER A 148 -20.67 8.73 6.22
C SER A 148 -22.06 8.06 6.03
N THR A 149 -22.11 6.71 6.02
CA THR A 149 -23.37 5.98 5.81
C THR A 149 -24.28 6.08 7.04
N PRO A 150 -25.54 6.54 6.91
CA PRO A 150 -26.46 6.63 8.04
C PRO A 150 -26.62 5.29 8.76
N GLY A 151 -26.59 5.32 10.10
CA GLY A 151 -26.70 4.13 10.94
C GLY A 151 -25.45 3.24 11.00
N VAL A 152 -24.37 3.62 10.34
CA VAL A 152 -23.06 2.92 10.41
C VAL A 152 -22.14 3.72 11.29
N THR A 153 -21.53 3.08 12.30
CA THR A 153 -20.41 3.61 13.04
C THR A 153 -19.20 2.73 12.78
N ILE A 154 -18.16 3.29 12.14
CA ILE A 154 -16.95 2.52 11.84
C ILE A 154 -16.18 2.18 13.10
N GLN A 155 -15.53 1.02 13.08
CA GLN A 155 -14.60 0.55 14.08
C GLN A 155 -13.26 0.27 13.41
N MET A 156 -12.26 1.09 13.70
CA MET A 156 -10.89 0.86 13.21
C MET A 156 -10.14 0.01 14.23
N ILE A 157 -9.44 -1.03 13.78
CA ILE A 157 -8.77 -1.99 14.66
C ILE A 157 -7.28 -1.67 14.74
N ASP A 158 -6.78 -1.47 15.97
CA ASP A 158 -5.36 -1.26 16.23
C ASP A 158 -4.54 -2.50 15.93
N HIS A 159 -3.35 -2.31 15.35
CA HIS A 159 -2.45 -3.40 14.98
C HIS A 159 -0.97 -2.98 14.82
N ALA A 160 -0.57 -1.81 15.31
CA ALA A 160 0.82 -1.37 15.26
C ALA A 160 1.77 -2.28 16.07
N ASP A 161 1.25 -2.98 17.07
CA ASP A 161 1.96 -3.95 17.90
C ASP A 161 2.43 -5.20 17.13
N ALA A 162 1.84 -5.47 15.97
CA ALA A 162 2.26 -6.56 15.09
C ALA A 162 3.51 -6.24 14.26
N VAL A 163 3.91 -4.97 14.14
CA VAL A 163 5.05 -4.52 13.30
C VAL A 163 6.35 -5.25 13.60
N PRO A 164 6.78 -5.44 14.88
CA PRO A 164 8.00 -6.17 15.16
C PRO A 164 7.98 -7.62 14.65
N ALA A 165 6.85 -8.31 14.78
CA ALA A 165 6.70 -9.69 14.30
C ALA A 165 6.71 -9.75 12.76
N MET A 166 6.04 -8.79 12.07
CA MET A 166 6.09 -8.66 10.62
C MET A 166 7.52 -8.44 10.13
N ASN A 167 8.25 -7.52 10.75
CA ASN A 167 9.63 -7.19 10.38
C ASN A 167 10.59 -8.35 10.61
N LYS A 168 10.44 -9.09 11.70
CA LYS A 168 11.24 -10.29 11.99
C LYS A 168 11.12 -11.35 10.89
N LYS A 169 9.94 -11.50 10.30
CA LYS A 169 9.65 -12.54 9.30
C LYS A 169 9.92 -12.09 7.86
N HIS A 170 9.67 -10.80 7.54
CA HIS A 170 9.61 -10.30 6.17
C HIS A 170 10.63 -9.20 5.85
N GLY A 171 11.54 -8.88 6.79
CA GLY A 171 12.49 -7.78 6.65
C GLY A 171 11.96 -6.48 7.24
N ASN A 172 12.86 -5.54 7.50
CA ASN A 172 12.57 -4.27 8.19
C ASN A 172 11.90 -3.26 7.23
N LEU A 173 10.66 -3.55 6.81
CA LEU A 173 9.90 -2.80 5.80
C LEU A 173 8.71 -2.05 6.39
N TYR A 174 8.19 -2.52 7.51
CA TYR A 174 6.98 -2.01 8.14
C TYR A 174 7.32 -1.10 9.31
N TYR A 175 6.49 -0.10 9.56
CA TYR A 175 6.65 0.79 10.70
C TYR A 175 5.31 1.13 11.32
N ALA A 176 5.34 1.44 12.63
CA ALA A 176 4.16 1.92 13.34
C ALA A 176 3.80 3.33 12.88
N ASP A 177 2.51 3.57 12.66
CA ASP A 177 1.96 4.85 12.20
C ASP A 177 0.57 5.04 12.82
N VAL A 178 -0.07 6.15 12.53
CA VAL A 178 -1.38 6.51 13.08
C VAL A 178 -2.30 7.03 11.99
N ILE A 179 -3.55 6.59 12.00
CA ILE A 179 -4.65 7.25 11.31
C ILE A 179 -5.36 8.14 12.33
N PRO A 180 -5.26 9.48 12.24
CA PRO A 180 -5.93 10.39 13.15
C PRO A 180 -7.46 10.21 13.11
N LYS A 181 -8.12 10.29 14.26
CA LYS A 181 -9.59 10.18 14.36
C LYS A 181 -10.36 11.21 13.53
N SER A 182 -9.71 12.31 13.18
CA SER A 182 -10.29 13.36 12.33
C SER A 182 -10.42 12.98 10.87
N ILE A 183 -9.80 11.87 10.42
CA ILE A 183 -9.78 11.47 9.01
C ILE A 183 -11.12 10.89 8.56
N TYR A 184 -11.75 10.05 9.39
CA TYR A 184 -13.02 9.43 9.07
C TYR A 184 -14.07 9.71 10.15
N ALA A 185 -15.29 10.07 9.74
CA ALA A 185 -16.38 10.31 10.65
C ALA A 185 -16.67 9.07 11.52
N GLY A 186 -17.01 9.28 12.80
CA GLY A 186 -17.36 8.19 13.72
C GLY A 186 -16.18 7.46 14.36
N MET A 187 -14.92 7.78 14.02
CA MET A 187 -13.78 7.25 14.76
C MET A 187 -13.76 7.75 16.21
N ALA A 188 -13.73 6.82 17.17
CA ALA A 188 -13.71 7.16 18.60
C ALA A 188 -12.33 7.67 19.07
N ALA A 189 -11.25 7.18 18.48
CA ALA A 189 -9.86 7.49 18.82
C ALA A 189 -8.96 7.41 17.60
N ASP A 190 -7.72 7.90 17.74
CA ASP A 190 -6.66 7.66 16.77
C ASP A 190 -6.39 6.17 16.66
N ASN A 191 -6.22 5.68 15.43
CA ASN A 191 -5.99 4.26 15.16
C ASN A 191 -4.49 4.00 14.97
N LYS A 192 -3.91 3.11 15.79
CA LYS A 192 -2.49 2.72 15.75
C LYS A 192 -2.30 1.59 14.75
N ILE A 193 -1.55 1.84 13.70
CA ILE A 193 -1.49 0.97 12.53
C ILE A 193 -0.08 0.58 12.12
N ALA A 194 0.02 -0.44 11.27
CA ALA A 194 1.20 -0.73 10.47
C ALA A 194 1.14 0.03 9.14
N SER A 195 2.26 0.60 8.74
CA SER A 195 2.45 1.25 7.43
C SER A 195 3.62 0.67 6.68
N VAL A 196 3.65 0.90 5.38
CA VAL A 196 4.70 0.49 4.47
C VAL A 196 4.93 1.58 3.42
N ALA A 197 6.16 1.73 2.91
CA ALA A 197 6.43 2.70 1.88
C ALA A 197 5.77 2.32 0.54
N ASN A 198 5.28 3.33 -0.17
CA ASN A 198 4.79 3.23 -1.54
C ASN A 198 5.87 3.77 -2.48
N VAL A 199 6.10 3.10 -3.60
CA VAL A 199 7.14 3.45 -4.56
C VAL A 199 6.62 3.44 -5.99
N LEU A 200 7.21 4.25 -6.83
CA LEU A 200 7.05 4.21 -8.27
C LEU A 200 8.23 3.46 -8.87
N LEU A 201 7.95 2.38 -9.57
CA LEU A 201 8.93 1.44 -10.10
C LEU A 201 8.88 1.34 -11.62
N VAL A 202 10.01 0.95 -12.18
CA VAL A 202 10.17 0.63 -13.60
C VAL A 202 11.05 -0.61 -13.77
N ASN A 203 11.02 -1.23 -14.96
CA ASN A 203 12.01 -2.25 -15.30
C ASN A 203 13.41 -1.65 -15.28
N ALA A 204 14.40 -2.43 -14.84
CA ALA A 204 15.79 -1.98 -14.73
C ALA A 204 16.43 -1.61 -16.08
N ASN A 205 15.86 -2.04 -17.21
CA ASN A 205 16.33 -1.73 -18.56
C ASN A 205 15.77 -0.41 -19.11
N MET A 206 14.94 0.34 -18.35
CA MET A 206 14.45 1.63 -18.81
C MET A 206 15.63 2.57 -19.13
N PRO A 207 15.65 3.28 -20.26
CA PRO A 207 16.69 4.27 -20.55
C PRO A 207 16.76 5.39 -19.53
N ASP A 208 17.95 5.83 -19.16
CA ASP A 208 18.18 6.86 -18.14
C ASP A 208 17.48 8.18 -18.46
N ASP A 209 17.43 8.59 -19.72
CA ASP A 209 16.76 9.80 -20.15
C ASP A 209 15.24 9.73 -20.00
N GLN A 210 14.65 8.55 -20.18
CA GLN A 210 13.23 8.34 -19.95
C GLN A 210 12.91 8.39 -18.45
N ALA A 211 13.66 7.68 -17.62
CA ALA A 211 13.52 7.73 -16.18
C ALA A 211 13.67 9.16 -15.61
N TYR A 212 14.67 9.89 -16.10
CA TYR A 212 14.86 11.31 -15.77
C TYR A 212 13.64 12.16 -16.11
N LYS A 213 13.12 12.03 -17.34
CA LYS A 213 11.94 12.79 -17.81
C LYS A 213 10.70 12.50 -16.99
N ILE A 214 10.48 11.24 -16.58
CA ILE A 214 9.34 10.85 -15.73
C ILE A 214 9.44 11.52 -14.37
N VAL A 215 10.60 11.40 -13.70
CA VAL A 215 10.81 12.00 -12.37
C VAL A 215 10.68 13.52 -12.44
N LYS A 216 11.27 14.15 -13.47
CA LYS A 216 11.13 15.58 -13.72
C LYS A 216 9.66 15.98 -13.86
N ALA A 217 8.88 15.28 -14.68
CA ALA A 217 7.47 15.58 -14.88
C ALA A 217 6.67 15.51 -13.57
N VAL A 218 6.91 14.51 -12.72
CA VAL A 218 6.22 14.38 -11.42
C VAL A 218 6.50 15.60 -10.53
N PHE A 219 7.75 16.05 -10.43
CA PHE A 219 8.07 17.20 -9.59
C PHE A 219 7.64 18.55 -10.18
N GLU A 220 7.69 18.71 -11.49
CA GLU A 220 7.23 19.93 -12.16
C GLU A 220 5.71 20.12 -12.08
N HIS A 221 4.95 19.01 -12.03
CA HIS A 221 3.48 19.03 -11.91
C HIS A 221 2.99 18.66 -10.49
N GLN A 222 3.85 18.81 -9.47
CA GLN A 222 3.49 18.42 -8.09
C GLN A 222 2.23 19.11 -7.58
N LYS A 223 2.00 20.38 -7.91
CA LYS A 223 0.78 21.10 -7.48
C LYS A 223 -0.50 20.47 -8.02
N GLU A 224 -0.48 20.02 -9.26
CA GLU A 224 -1.60 19.32 -9.89
C GLU A 224 -1.85 17.96 -9.22
N LEU A 225 -0.77 17.22 -8.91
CA LEU A 225 -0.86 15.95 -8.21
C LEU A 225 -1.40 16.11 -6.78
N ILE A 226 -1.00 17.17 -6.06
CA ILE A 226 -1.53 17.50 -4.73
C ILE A 226 -3.03 17.84 -4.80
N ALA A 227 -3.49 18.51 -5.86
CA ALA A 227 -4.90 18.81 -6.05
C ALA A 227 -5.75 17.55 -6.22
N VAL A 228 -5.18 16.50 -6.86
CA VAL A 228 -5.82 15.19 -7.04
C VAL A 228 -5.76 14.36 -5.75
N HIS A 229 -4.60 14.33 -5.09
CA HIS A 229 -4.39 13.55 -3.88
C HIS A 229 -3.44 14.28 -2.92
N LYS A 230 -3.96 14.72 -1.78
CA LYS A 230 -3.23 15.57 -0.82
C LYS A 230 -1.92 14.97 -0.30
N GLU A 231 -1.81 13.66 -0.21
CA GLU A 231 -0.60 12.95 0.25
C GLU A 231 0.62 13.20 -0.66
N TYR A 232 0.41 13.63 -1.92
CA TYR A 232 1.51 14.03 -2.78
C TYR A 232 2.32 15.22 -2.25
N ALA A 233 1.81 15.98 -1.28
CA ALA A 233 2.57 17.02 -0.60
C ALA A 233 3.81 16.48 0.13
N SER A 234 3.79 15.21 0.54
CA SER A 234 4.92 14.54 1.18
C SER A 234 6.00 14.04 0.20
N VAL A 235 5.68 13.98 -1.10
CA VAL A 235 6.61 13.52 -2.15
C VAL A 235 7.55 14.68 -2.50
N THR A 236 8.59 14.86 -1.70
CA THR A 236 9.59 15.93 -1.87
C THR A 236 10.94 15.36 -2.30
N ILE A 237 11.82 16.23 -2.83
CA ILE A 237 13.21 15.85 -3.14
C ILE A 237 13.92 15.31 -1.90
N ALA A 238 13.74 15.96 -0.74
CA ALA A 238 14.36 15.55 0.53
C ALA A 238 13.86 14.20 1.05
N ALA A 239 12.65 13.78 0.65
CA ALA A 239 12.07 12.48 1.02
C ALA A 239 12.63 11.31 0.19
N GLN A 240 13.35 11.59 -0.91
CA GLN A 240 13.92 10.56 -1.78
C GLN A 240 15.22 10.02 -1.16
N LYS A 241 15.12 8.95 -0.36
CA LYS A 241 16.25 8.32 0.34
C LYS A 241 16.31 6.84 0.06
N GLN A 242 17.52 6.27 -0.11
CA GLN A 242 17.70 4.84 -0.29
C GLN A 242 17.22 4.04 0.93
N SER A 243 17.33 4.62 2.14
CA SER A 243 16.81 4.00 3.37
C SER A 243 15.29 3.80 3.40
N SER A 244 14.53 4.47 2.53
CA SER A 244 13.07 4.34 2.43
C SER A 244 12.60 3.21 1.50
N THR A 245 13.52 2.58 0.76
CA THR A 245 13.21 1.47 -0.15
C THR A 245 14.39 0.52 -0.30
N PRO A 246 14.18 -0.81 -0.23
CA PRO A 246 15.23 -1.78 -0.51
C PRO A 246 15.58 -1.87 -2.01
N ILE A 247 14.74 -1.33 -2.88
CA ILE A 247 14.95 -1.36 -4.33
C ILE A 247 15.81 -0.15 -4.74
N ALA A 248 16.97 -0.39 -5.34
CA ALA A 248 17.88 0.67 -5.75
C ALA A 248 17.22 1.67 -6.71
N PHE A 249 17.54 2.95 -6.53
CA PHE A 249 17.05 3.99 -7.44
C PHE A 249 17.61 3.82 -8.86
N HIS A 250 16.81 4.24 -9.82
CA HIS A 250 17.20 4.29 -11.24
C HIS A 250 18.22 5.43 -11.46
N PRO A 251 19.30 5.20 -12.25
CA PRO A 251 20.32 6.24 -12.48
C PRO A 251 19.74 7.56 -13.00
N GLY A 252 18.77 7.53 -13.91
CA GLY A 252 18.08 8.71 -14.42
C GLY A 252 17.29 9.46 -13.32
N ALA A 253 16.68 8.73 -12.36
CA ALA A 253 16.03 9.34 -11.20
C ALA A 253 17.04 9.99 -10.27
N VAL A 254 18.15 9.28 -9.97
CA VAL A 254 19.26 9.79 -9.14
C VAL A 254 19.81 11.10 -9.72
N LYS A 255 20.00 11.15 -11.05
CA LYS A 255 20.50 12.36 -11.73
C LYS A 255 19.59 13.55 -11.44
N TYR A 256 18.30 13.44 -11.71
CA TYR A 256 17.35 14.54 -11.48
C TYR A 256 17.30 14.97 -10.01
N ILE A 257 17.21 14.01 -9.08
CA ILE A 257 17.11 14.29 -7.65
C ILE A 257 18.37 15.04 -7.16
N ARG A 258 19.56 14.62 -7.60
CA ARG A 258 20.83 15.30 -7.26
C ARG A 258 20.91 16.71 -7.84
N GLU A 259 20.48 16.92 -9.09
CA GLU A 259 20.40 18.27 -9.70
C GLU A 259 19.49 19.22 -8.92
N LYS A 260 18.51 18.69 -8.19
CA LYS A 260 17.61 19.46 -7.31
C LYS A 260 18.08 19.51 -5.85
N GLY A 261 19.32 19.12 -5.57
CA GLY A 261 19.94 19.19 -4.24
C GLY A 261 19.59 18.02 -3.31
N GLY A 262 18.94 16.97 -3.81
CA GLY A 262 18.65 15.76 -3.04
C GLY A 262 19.89 14.87 -2.89
N LYS A 263 19.92 14.11 -1.78
CA LYS A 263 20.95 13.09 -1.50
C LYS A 263 20.28 11.74 -1.40
N ILE A 264 20.59 10.83 -2.33
CA ILE A 264 20.20 9.42 -2.24
C ILE A 264 21.38 8.69 -1.59
N GLU A 265 21.25 8.44 -0.31
CA GLU A 265 22.18 7.68 0.53
C GLU A 265 21.46 6.47 1.11
#